data_782b3d0fff0f54f70997c87eba193959
#
_entry.id   782b3d0fff0f54f70997c87eba193959
#
_cell.length_a   1.000
_cell.length_b   1.000
_cell.length_c   1.000
_cell.angle_alpha   90.00
_cell.angle_beta   90.00
_cell.angle_gamma   90.00
#
_symmetry.space_group_name_H-M   'P 1'
#
loop_
_entity.id
_entity.type
_entity.pdbx_description
1 polymer ?
#
loop_
_entity_poly.entity_id
_entity_poly.type
_entity_poly.pdbx_seq_one_letter_code
_entity_poly.pdbx_strand_id
1 'polypeptide(L)' 'MAVINQEVTVSYYTVQDVMKILGCKQTKAQEIIRNLNDEMVKQGYMRYPKGKVSRKYFNERFI' A
#
# COMPACT_ATOMS: atom_id res chain seq x y z
N MET A 1 24.70 1.44 14.64
CA MET A 1 24.12 1.55 14.26
C MET A 1 23.41 1.67 13.73
N ALA A 2 23.38 1.68 13.79
CA ALA A 2 22.51 1.72 13.28
C ALA A 2 21.94 1.94 12.59
N VAL A 3 21.87 2.12 12.53
CA VAL A 3 21.10 2.24 11.99
C VAL A 3 20.45 2.21 11.23
N ILE A 4 20.37 2.23 11.25
CA ILE A 4 19.65 2.02 10.73
C ILE A 4 19.05 2.24 9.92
N ASN A 5 19.07 2.36 9.84
CA ASN A 5 18.35 2.51 9.16
C ASN A 5 17.80 2.55 8.36
N GLN A 6 17.97 2.74 8.39
CA GLN A 6 17.27 2.69 7.84
C GLN A 6 16.96 2.76 6.85
N GLU A 7 17.51 2.84 6.27
CA GLU A 7 17.02 2.79 5.23
C GLU A 7 16.01 2.40 5.02
N VAL A 8 15.78 2.95 5.05
CA VAL A 8 14.54 2.39 5.35
C VAL A 8 13.80 2.01 4.11
N THR A 9 13.61 0.77 3.92
CA THR A 9 12.77 0.29 2.83
C THR A 9 11.35 0.67 3.16
N VAL A 10 10.73 1.45 2.30
CA VAL A 10 9.34 1.82 2.46
C VAL A 10 8.50 0.59 2.24
N SER A 11 7.71 0.20 3.24
CA SER A 11 6.93 -1.02 3.19
C SER A 11 5.50 -0.81 2.71
N TYR A 12 5.19 0.37 2.21
CA TYR A 12 3.84 0.69 1.77
C TYR A 12 3.88 1.55 0.51
N TYR A 13 2.75 1.57 -0.20
CA TYR A 13 2.52 2.50 -1.30
C TYR A 13 1.51 3.54 -0.86
N THR A 14 1.67 4.76 -1.36
CA THR A 14 0.72 5.83 -1.14
C THR A 14 -0.24 5.92 -2.32
N VAL A 15 -1.23 6.82 -2.21
CA VAL A 15 -2.14 7.07 -3.32
C VAL A 15 -1.36 7.47 -4.58
N GLN A 16 -0.36 8.32 -4.42
CA GLN A 16 0.45 8.76 -5.56
C GLN A 16 1.15 7.59 -6.24
N ASP A 17 1.69 6.68 -5.43
CA ASP A 17 2.37 5.52 -5.97
C ASP A 17 1.42 4.64 -6.77
N VAL A 18 0.24 4.38 -6.22
CA VAL A 18 -0.74 3.53 -6.90
C VAL A 18 -1.20 4.17 -8.21
N MET A 19 -1.39 5.48 -8.22
CA MET A 19 -1.76 6.20 -9.42
C MET A 19 -0.72 5.99 -10.53
N LYS A 20 0.55 6.05 -10.16
CA LYS A 20 1.63 5.88 -11.14
C LYS A 20 1.73 4.44 -11.61
N ILE A 21 1.63 3.50 -10.70
CA ILE A 21 1.81 2.08 -11.03
C ILE A 21 0.70 1.59 -11.94
N LEU A 22 -0.53 1.95 -11.63
CA LEU A 22 -1.69 1.46 -12.38
C LEU A 22 -2.19 2.43 -13.45
N GLY A 23 -1.61 3.63 -13.50
CA GLY A 23 -2.04 4.61 -14.48
C GLY A 23 -3.47 5.09 -14.27
N CYS A 24 -3.89 5.18 -13.02
CA CYS A 24 -5.26 5.58 -12.71
C CYS A 24 -5.28 6.91 -11.97
N LYS A 25 -6.48 7.47 -11.82
CA LYS A 25 -6.66 8.74 -11.14
C LYS A 25 -6.81 8.53 -9.64
N GLN A 26 -6.79 9.65 -8.90
CA GLN A 26 -6.77 9.63 -7.45
C GLN A 26 -7.94 8.84 -6.85
N THR A 27 -9.15 9.09 -7.32
CA THR A 27 -10.33 8.42 -6.77
C THR A 27 -10.23 6.91 -6.90
N LYS A 28 -9.79 6.46 -8.06
CA LYS A 28 -9.63 5.01 -8.28
C LYS A 28 -8.54 4.44 -7.41
N ALA A 29 -7.43 5.16 -7.27
CA ALA A 29 -6.32 4.71 -6.43
C ALA A 29 -6.77 4.59 -4.97
N GLN A 30 -7.52 5.58 -4.49
CA GLN A 30 -8.03 5.54 -3.12
C GLN A 30 -8.96 4.36 -2.91
N GLU A 31 -9.80 4.07 -3.87
CA GLU A 31 -10.71 2.95 -3.79
C GLU A 31 -9.97 1.63 -3.72
N ILE A 32 -8.96 1.48 -4.57
CA ILE A 32 -8.14 0.27 -4.60
C ILE A 32 -7.44 0.07 -3.26
N ILE A 33 -6.85 1.13 -2.73
CA ILE A 33 -6.15 1.06 -1.45
C ILE A 33 -7.11 0.65 -0.34
N ARG A 34 -8.28 1.24 -0.30
CA ARG A 34 -9.26 0.92 0.72
C ARG A 34 -9.69 -0.54 0.63
N ASN A 35 -9.95 -1.02 -0.59
CA ASN A 35 -10.38 -2.39 -0.79
C ASN A 35 -9.31 -3.39 -0.38
N LEU A 36 -8.05 -3.11 -0.71
CA LEU A 36 -6.96 -3.99 -0.33
C LEU A 36 -6.78 -4.04 1.17
N ASN A 37 -6.90 -2.89 1.84
CA ASN A 37 -6.82 -2.86 3.30
C ASN A 37 -7.96 -3.64 3.93
N ASP A 38 -9.15 -3.54 3.37
CA ASP A 38 -10.29 -4.31 3.87
C ASP A 38 -10.03 -5.81 3.74
N GLU A 39 -9.44 -6.24 2.63
CA GLU A 39 -9.09 -7.65 2.46
C GLU A 39 -8.04 -8.09 3.47
N MET A 40 -7.04 -7.25 3.71
CA MET A 40 -6.00 -7.56 4.67
C MET A 40 -6.58 -7.75 6.07
N VAL A 41 -7.49 -6.87 6.46
CA VAL A 41 -8.12 -6.97 7.78
C VAL A 41 -8.91 -8.28 7.89
N LYS A 42 -9.60 -8.68 6.85
CA LYS A 42 -10.34 -9.94 6.85
C LYS A 42 -9.43 -11.14 7.01
N GLN A 43 -8.17 -11.01 6.58
CA GLN A 43 -7.21 -12.09 6.69
C GLN A 43 -6.42 -12.04 8.00
N GLY A 44 -6.75 -11.09 8.88
CA GLY A 44 -6.10 -11.00 10.18
C GLY A 44 -4.95 -10.03 10.26
N TYR A 45 -4.68 -9.30 9.20
CA TYR A 45 -3.62 -8.27 9.21
C TYR A 45 -4.17 -6.96 9.71
N MET A 46 -3.27 -6.11 10.17
CA MET A 46 -3.66 -4.76 10.58
C MET A 46 -3.85 -3.87 9.36
N ARG A 47 -4.82 -2.97 9.47
CA ARG A 47 -5.06 -1.98 8.44
C ARG A 47 -3.94 -0.95 8.42
N TYR A 48 -3.46 -0.59 7.25
CA TYR A 48 -2.52 0.50 7.11
C TYR A 48 -3.24 1.84 7.30
N PRO A 49 -2.50 2.89 7.63
CA PRO A 49 -3.10 4.22 7.75
C PRO A 49 -3.80 4.63 6.45
N LYS A 50 -4.72 5.57 6.57
CA LYS A 50 -5.49 6.04 5.43
C LYS A 50 -4.56 6.49 4.30
N GLY A 51 -4.88 6.07 3.09
CA GLY A 51 -4.11 6.44 1.91
C GLY A 51 -2.84 5.63 1.72
N LYS A 52 -2.64 4.58 2.49
CA LYS A 52 -1.48 3.72 2.37
C LYS A 52 -1.90 2.27 2.30
N VAL A 53 -1.10 1.45 1.63
CA VAL A 53 -1.39 0.02 1.50
C VAL A 53 -0.08 -0.74 1.52
N SER A 54 -0.11 -1.95 2.05
CA SER A 54 1.07 -2.80 2.09
C SER A 54 1.64 -2.99 0.68
N ARG A 55 2.92 -2.68 0.54
CA ARG A 55 3.61 -2.85 -0.74
C ARG A 55 3.62 -4.30 -1.17
N LYS A 56 3.89 -5.20 -0.24
CA LYS A 56 3.92 -6.61 -0.54
C LYS A 56 2.56 -7.12 -0.99
N TYR A 57 1.51 -6.74 -0.26
CA TYR A 57 0.17 -7.20 -0.58
C TYR A 57 -0.28 -6.66 -1.94
N PHE A 58 0.01 -5.39 -2.20
CA PHE A 58 -0.32 -4.77 -3.47
C PHE A 58 0.39 -5.49 -4.62
N ASN A 59 1.68 -5.75 -4.45
CA ASN A 59 2.45 -6.42 -5.49
C ASN A 59 1.92 -7.82 -5.79
N GLU A 60 1.50 -8.53 -4.77
CA GLU A 60 0.95 -9.87 -4.96
C GLU A 60 -0.35 -9.86 -5.74
N ARG A 61 -1.11 -8.76 -5.65
CA ARG A 61 -2.40 -8.67 -6.34
C ARG A 61 -2.27 -8.10 -7.75
N PHE A 62 -1.34 -7.19 -7.99
CA PHE A 62 -1.28 -6.45 -9.25
C PHE A 62 0.00 -6.66 -10.05
N ILE A 63 1.00 -7.22 -9.46
CA ILE A 63 2.27 -7.45 -10.12
C ILE A 63 2.67 -8.90 -9.99
#